data_987925a88d53f3305d583d393e05200f
#
_entry.id   987925a88d53f3305d583d393e05200f
#
_cell.length_a   1.000
_cell.length_b   1.000
_cell.length_c   1.000
_cell.angle_alpha   90.00
_cell.angle_beta   90.00
_cell.angle_gamma   90.00
#
_symmetry.space_group_name_H-M   'P 1'
#
loop_
_entity.id
_entity.type
_entity.pdbx_description
1 polymer ?
#
loop_
_entity_poly.entity_id
_entity_poly.type
_entity_poly.pdbx_seq_one_letter_code
_entity_poly.pdbx_strand_id
1 'polypeptide(L)'
;VALEIQVKNQKGETVLHFWRCPMIPCRDPDAETGHNDDFGVMPAEITDEQLLAHVPEWHFAAYRARYPSASEPLAAGQTLLVEAADTVTSAPELVRLTLNLAMTHTDATRSVYGKRLVYGGHTIAIASKQLAMGLPHILQILAWYRCDHVGPVFEGDVLSSQITIKETQKVQDATVAKLAVEVFAKRGPEAPSDLPDAKVLDWSLAVLLP
;
A
#
# COMPACT_ATOMS: atom_id res chain seq x y z
N VAL A 1 9.67 14.38 8.40
CA VAL A 1 10.33 14.89 7.18
C VAL A 1 9.58 14.42 5.95
N ALA A 2 9.49 15.28 4.92
CA ALA A 2 9.00 14.91 3.59
C ALA A 2 10.19 14.57 2.69
N LEU A 3 10.13 13.43 2.02
CA LEU A 3 11.17 12.95 1.12
C LEU A 3 10.58 12.71 -0.27
N GLU A 4 11.17 13.36 -1.27
CA GLU A 4 10.95 13.06 -2.68
C GLU A 4 11.96 12.01 -3.13
N ILE A 5 11.50 10.95 -3.78
CA ILE A 5 12.32 9.82 -4.21
C ILE A 5 12.08 9.54 -5.69
N GLN A 6 13.17 9.58 -6.47
CA GLN A 6 13.18 9.18 -7.86
C GLN A 6 14.09 7.96 -8.05
N VAL A 7 13.53 6.91 -8.63
CA VAL A 7 14.29 5.70 -8.99
C VAL A 7 14.49 5.69 -10.50
N LYS A 8 15.74 5.51 -10.93
CA LYS A 8 16.11 5.46 -12.35
C LYS A 8 16.64 4.10 -12.72
N ASN A 9 16.33 3.65 -13.93
CA ASN A 9 16.90 2.44 -14.48
C ASN A 9 18.34 2.68 -15.01
N GLN A 10 18.96 1.64 -15.57
CA GLN A 10 20.33 1.69 -16.12
C GLN A 10 20.49 2.63 -17.33
N LYS A 11 19.39 3.08 -17.94
CA LYS A 11 19.41 4.06 -19.05
C LYS A 11 19.19 5.50 -18.58
N GLY A 12 19.01 5.71 -17.27
CA GLY A 12 18.70 7.01 -16.68
C GLY A 12 17.24 7.42 -16.77
N GLU A 13 16.35 6.54 -17.23
CA GLU A 13 14.91 6.76 -17.29
C GLU A 13 14.29 6.62 -15.89
N THR A 14 13.43 7.55 -15.49
CA THR A 14 12.68 7.46 -14.23
C THR A 14 11.65 6.34 -14.34
N VAL A 15 11.75 5.34 -13.47
CA VAL A 15 10.86 4.18 -13.41
C VAL A 15 9.95 4.18 -12.19
N LEU A 16 10.27 5.01 -11.18
CA LEU A 16 9.42 5.21 -10.02
C LEU A 16 9.68 6.59 -9.44
N HIS A 17 8.64 7.33 -9.13
CA HIS A 17 8.70 8.64 -8.50
C HIS A 17 7.61 8.73 -7.44
N PHE A 18 8.00 9.05 -6.20
CA PHE A 18 7.06 9.10 -5.09
C PHE A 18 7.56 9.98 -3.94
N TRP A 19 6.65 10.34 -3.07
CA TRP A 19 6.92 11.05 -1.82
C TRP A 19 6.59 10.15 -0.63
N ARG A 20 7.32 10.32 0.45
CA ARG A 20 7.05 9.64 1.72
C ARG A 20 7.32 10.57 2.88
N CYS A 21 6.59 10.38 3.98
CA CYS A 21 6.71 11.17 5.19
C CYS A 21 7.06 10.28 6.39
N PRO A 22 8.32 9.83 6.56
CA PRO A 22 8.72 9.08 7.72
C PRO A 22 8.79 9.97 8.95
N MET A 23 8.36 9.45 10.10
CA MET A 23 8.68 10.03 11.39
C MET A 23 10.09 9.61 11.79
N ILE A 24 10.97 10.59 12.03
CA ILE A 24 12.33 10.36 12.48
C ILE A 24 12.46 11.03 13.85
N PRO A 25 12.52 10.25 14.95
CA PRO A 25 12.65 10.82 16.28
C PRO A 25 14.01 11.54 16.42
N CYS A 26 13.99 12.72 17.01
CA CYS A 26 15.22 13.41 17.39
C CYS A 26 15.86 12.69 18.58
N ARG A 27 17.19 12.70 18.64
CA ARG A 27 17.94 12.16 19.80
C ARG A 27 17.64 12.99 21.05
N ASP A 28 17.54 14.30 20.89
CA ASP A 28 17.05 15.24 21.90
C ASP A 28 15.65 15.68 21.47
N PRO A 29 14.58 15.35 22.24
CA PRO A 29 13.21 15.72 21.88
C PRO A 29 12.98 17.24 21.83
N ASP A 30 13.77 18.01 22.57
CA ASP A 30 13.64 19.46 22.66
C ASP A 30 14.54 20.20 21.64
N ALA A 31 15.26 19.45 20.79
CA ALA A 31 16.16 20.05 19.79
C ALA A 31 15.37 20.82 18.73
N GLU A 32 15.74 22.06 18.53
CA GLU A 32 15.35 22.84 17.36
C GLU A 32 16.09 22.30 16.13
N THR A 33 15.42 21.51 15.31
CA THR A 33 16.04 20.84 14.14
C THR A 33 16.29 21.79 12.98
N GLY A 34 15.62 22.94 12.96
CA GLY A 34 15.62 23.87 11.82
C GLY A 34 14.85 23.36 10.60
N HIS A 35 14.25 22.15 10.67
CA HIS A 35 13.40 21.61 9.61
C HIS A 35 11.99 22.14 9.76
N ASN A 36 11.45 22.63 8.66
CA ASN A 36 10.07 23.07 8.53
C ASN A 36 9.57 22.64 7.14
N ASP A 37 9.39 21.33 6.97
CA ASP A 37 9.01 20.75 5.68
C ASP A 37 7.60 21.22 5.27
N ASP A 38 7.50 21.77 4.07
CA ASP A 38 6.21 22.08 3.45
C ASP A 38 5.65 20.84 2.76
N PHE A 39 4.65 20.19 3.37
CA PHE A 39 3.97 19.04 2.78
C PHE A 39 3.09 19.41 1.57
N GLY A 40 2.81 20.71 1.36
CA GLY A 40 2.07 21.21 0.20
C GLY A 40 2.83 21.07 -1.13
N VAL A 41 4.15 20.82 -1.10
CA VAL A 41 4.95 20.54 -2.31
C VAL A 41 4.67 19.14 -2.90
N MET A 42 4.08 18.25 -2.12
CA MET A 42 3.68 16.95 -2.63
C MET A 42 2.44 17.10 -3.53
N PRO A 43 2.42 16.50 -4.73
CA PRO A 43 1.25 16.54 -5.59
C PRO A 43 0.03 15.98 -4.85
N ALA A 44 -1.05 16.76 -4.80
CA ALA A 44 -2.30 16.32 -4.19
C ALA A 44 -3.00 15.26 -5.06
N GLU A 45 -2.79 15.29 -6.38
CA GLU A 45 -3.46 14.45 -7.35
C GLU A 45 -2.50 14.03 -8.47
N ILE A 46 -2.78 12.87 -9.06
CA ILE A 46 -2.19 12.41 -10.31
C ILE A 46 -3.23 12.68 -11.39
N THR A 47 -2.86 13.48 -12.42
CA THR A 47 -3.77 13.76 -13.53
C THR A 47 -4.02 12.50 -14.37
N ASP A 48 -5.16 12.42 -15.03
CA ASP A 48 -5.45 11.32 -15.95
C ASP A 48 -4.40 11.23 -17.07
N GLU A 49 -3.89 12.36 -17.58
CA GLU A 49 -2.81 12.38 -18.54
C GLU A 49 -1.53 11.70 -18.03
N GLN A 50 -1.12 12.00 -16.79
CA GLN A 50 0.04 11.37 -16.16
C GLN A 50 -0.19 9.88 -15.94
N LEU A 51 -1.39 9.48 -15.49
CA LEU A 51 -1.75 8.10 -15.24
C LEU A 51 -1.78 7.29 -16.55
N LEU A 52 -2.43 7.83 -17.58
CA LEU A 52 -2.62 7.14 -18.85
C LEU A 52 -1.34 7.08 -19.71
N ALA A 53 -0.40 7.98 -19.49
CA ALA A 53 0.91 7.94 -20.15
C ALA A 53 1.68 6.63 -19.87
N HIS A 54 1.33 5.91 -18.81
CA HIS A 54 1.96 4.64 -18.41
C HIS A 54 1.13 3.41 -18.80
N VAL A 55 -0.02 3.59 -19.48
CA VAL A 55 -0.84 2.47 -19.97
C VAL A 55 -0.23 1.93 -21.25
N PRO A 56 0.24 0.68 -21.29
CA PRO A 56 0.83 0.11 -22.49
C PRO A 56 -0.24 -0.16 -23.56
N GLU A 57 0.17 -0.08 -24.83
CA GLU A 57 -0.65 -0.51 -25.97
C GLU A 57 -0.67 -2.04 -26.07
N TRP A 58 -1.43 -2.68 -25.22
CA TRP A 58 -1.60 -4.13 -25.22
C TRP A 58 -2.96 -4.53 -25.76
N HIS A 59 -3.02 -5.74 -26.33
CA HIS A 59 -4.25 -6.35 -26.82
C HIS A 59 -4.63 -7.55 -25.95
N PHE A 60 -5.76 -7.46 -25.27
CA PHE A 60 -6.17 -8.45 -24.26
C PHE A 60 -7.22 -9.45 -24.75
N ALA A 61 -7.59 -9.46 -26.05
CA ALA A 61 -8.59 -10.37 -26.57
C ALA A 61 -8.27 -11.85 -26.29
N ALA A 62 -7.01 -12.26 -26.50
CA ALA A 62 -6.56 -13.62 -26.21
C ALA A 62 -6.55 -13.94 -24.71
N TYR A 63 -6.23 -12.96 -23.88
CA TYR A 63 -6.27 -13.11 -22.43
C TYR A 63 -7.71 -13.30 -21.94
N ARG A 64 -8.64 -12.44 -22.38
CA ARG A 64 -10.06 -12.54 -22.04
C ARG A 64 -10.71 -13.85 -22.55
N ALA A 65 -10.31 -14.32 -23.75
CA ALA A 65 -10.75 -15.62 -24.26
C ALA A 65 -10.28 -16.79 -23.37
N ARG A 66 -9.07 -16.68 -22.79
CA ARG A 66 -8.51 -17.69 -21.88
C ARG A 66 -9.13 -17.62 -20.49
N TYR A 67 -9.45 -16.41 -20.01
CA TYR A 67 -9.98 -16.12 -18.69
C TYR A 67 -11.26 -15.27 -18.83
N PRO A 68 -12.42 -15.89 -19.05
CA PRO A 68 -13.68 -15.16 -19.26
C PRO A 68 -14.06 -14.21 -18.13
N SER A 69 -13.71 -14.55 -16.87
CA SER A 69 -13.92 -13.69 -15.70
C SER A 69 -13.17 -12.36 -15.77
N ALA A 70 -12.12 -12.26 -16.59
CA ALA A 70 -11.42 -11.00 -16.84
C ALA A 70 -12.29 -9.96 -17.57
N SER A 71 -13.42 -10.37 -18.14
CA SER A 71 -14.38 -9.50 -18.82
C SER A 71 -15.55 -9.08 -17.93
N GLU A 72 -15.61 -9.55 -16.69
CA GLU A 72 -16.68 -9.16 -15.77
C GLU A 72 -16.59 -7.66 -15.45
N PRO A 73 -17.70 -6.93 -15.59
CA PRO A 73 -17.69 -5.49 -15.37
C PRO A 73 -17.52 -5.18 -13.88
N LEU A 74 -16.64 -4.22 -13.59
CA LEU A 74 -16.52 -3.63 -12.27
C LEU A 74 -17.37 -2.37 -12.21
N ALA A 75 -18.18 -2.23 -11.17
CA ALA A 75 -19.03 -1.07 -10.97
C ALA A 75 -18.41 -0.11 -9.93
N ALA A 76 -18.42 1.18 -10.22
CA ALA A 76 -18.10 2.19 -9.22
C ALA A 76 -19.01 2.05 -7.99
N GLY A 77 -18.45 2.14 -6.80
CA GLY A 77 -19.14 1.89 -5.53
C GLY A 77 -19.21 0.42 -5.12
N GLN A 78 -18.87 -0.52 -6.00
CA GLN A 78 -18.80 -1.94 -5.64
C GLN A 78 -17.71 -2.16 -4.60
N THR A 79 -18.07 -2.90 -3.54
CA THR A 79 -17.14 -3.33 -2.50
C THR A 79 -16.97 -4.84 -2.57
N LEU A 80 -15.71 -5.27 -2.62
CA LEU A 80 -15.31 -6.67 -2.60
C LEU A 80 -14.73 -6.98 -1.23
N LEU A 81 -15.30 -7.96 -0.56
CA LEU A 81 -14.72 -8.54 0.66
C LEU A 81 -13.79 -9.66 0.25
N VAL A 82 -12.55 -9.60 0.67
CA VAL A 82 -11.61 -10.69 0.47
C VAL A 82 -11.85 -11.72 1.56
N GLU A 83 -12.26 -12.93 1.18
CA GLU A 83 -12.56 -14.03 2.13
C GLU A 83 -11.30 -14.58 2.82
N ALA A 84 -10.12 -14.07 2.49
CA ALA A 84 -8.85 -14.44 3.11
C ALA A 84 -8.52 -13.48 4.25
N ALA A 85 -7.99 -14.05 5.32
CA ALA A 85 -7.34 -13.32 6.39
C ALA A 85 -5.96 -13.93 6.64
N ASP A 86 -4.97 -13.08 6.88
CA ASP A 86 -3.58 -13.52 7.04
C ASP A 86 -3.05 -13.14 8.41
N THR A 87 -2.53 -14.13 9.14
CA THR A 87 -1.80 -13.86 10.39
C THR A 87 -0.43 -13.27 10.05
N VAL A 88 -0.10 -12.17 10.68
CA VAL A 88 1.22 -11.55 10.58
C VAL A 88 2.25 -12.41 11.29
N THR A 89 3.20 -12.94 10.55
CA THR A 89 4.30 -13.79 11.07
C THR A 89 5.63 -13.35 10.45
N SER A 90 6.74 -13.74 11.10
CA SER A 90 8.08 -13.47 10.56
C SER A 90 8.40 -11.98 10.35
N ALA A 91 7.81 -11.10 11.17
CA ALA A 91 8.00 -9.66 11.00
C ALA A 91 9.47 -9.22 11.18
N PRO A 92 10.25 -9.72 12.16
CA PRO A 92 11.66 -9.35 12.29
C PRO A 92 12.54 -9.84 11.13
N GLU A 93 12.20 -10.99 10.54
CA GLU A 93 12.89 -11.56 9.38
C GLU A 93 12.74 -10.64 8.17
N LEU A 94 11.52 -10.18 7.90
CA LEU A 94 11.26 -9.26 6.80
C LEU A 94 12.00 -7.93 6.98
N VAL A 95 12.07 -7.42 8.22
CA VAL A 95 12.84 -6.20 8.54
C VAL A 95 14.30 -6.37 8.17
N ARG A 96 14.91 -7.51 8.50
CA ARG A 96 16.30 -7.83 8.14
C ARG A 96 16.50 -7.97 6.64
N LEU A 97 15.57 -8.65 5.94
CA LEU A 97 15.63 -8.85 4.49
C LEU A 97 15.50 -7.54 3.71
N THR A 98 14.70 -6.62 4.21
CA THR A 98 14.47 -5.32 3.57
C THR A 98 15.46 -4.24 4.01
N LEU A 99 16.40 -4.57 4.89
CA LEU A 99 17.38 -3.63 5.47
C LEU A 99 16.72 -2.41 6.13
N ASN A 100 15.53 -2.59 6.71
CA ASN A 100 14.87 -1.52 7.46
C ASN A 100 15.64 -1.25 8.76
N LEU A 101 16.07 0.00 8.96
CA LEU A 101 16.91 0.40 10.09
C LEU A 101 16.11 0.93 11.29
N ALA A 102 14.79 1.04 11.19
CA ALA A 102 13.97 1.55 12.28
C ALA A 102 13.86 0.52 13.41
N MET A 103 14.51 0.80 14.52
CA MET A 103 14.64 -0.12 15.66
C MET A 103 13.30 -0.52 16.28
N THR A 104 12.26 0.27 16.15
CA THR A 104 10.91 -0.05 16.63
C THR A 104 10.35 -1.37 16.06
N HIS A 105 10.92 -1.84 14.93
CA HIS A 105 10.51 -3.09 14.29
C HIS A 105 11.32 -4.31 14.76
N THR A 106 12.42 -4.11 15.48
CA THR A 106 13.29 -5.19 15.94
C THR A 106 13.45 -5.24 17.45
N ASP A 107 13.28 -4.11 18.13
CA ASP A 107 13.47 -3.97 19.58
C ASP A 107 12.20 -3.36 20.23
N ALA A 108 11.53 -4.15 21.06
CA ALA A 108 10.30 -3.74 21.75
C ALA A 108 10.53 -2.52 22.66
N THR A 109 11.75 -2.37 23.23
CA THR A 109 12.08 -1.26 24.14
C THR A 109 12.19 0.09 23.40
N ARG A 110 12.28 0.04 22.06
CA ARG A 110 12.34 1.22 21.18
C ARG A 110 10.99 1.58 20.58
N SER A 111 9.96 0.84 20.91
CA SER A 111 8.59 1.10 20.48
C SER A 111 7.82 1.80 21.60
N VAL A 112 7.04 2.81 21.23
CA VAL A 112 6.12 3.51 22.18
C VAL A 112 5.06 2.60 22.77
N TYR A 113 4.86 1.42 22.19
CA TYR A 113 3.89 0.42 22.65
C TYR A 113 4.52 -0.62 23.59
N GLY A 114 5.84 -0.59 23.85
CA GLY A 114 6.53 -1.65 24.56
C GLY A 114 6.50 -3.03 23.88
N LYS A 115 6.05 -3.08 22.64
CA LYS A 115 5.96 -4.23 21.73
C LYS A 115 6.57 -3.88 20.40
N ARG A 116 7.17 -4.83 19.68
CA ARG A 116 7.68 -4.55 18.32
C ARG A 116 6.53 -4.21 17.38
N LEU A 117 6.64 -3.06 16.71
CA LEU A 117 5.75 -2.74 15.60
C LEU A 117 6.12 -3.56 14.36
N VAL A 118 5.13 -4.07 13.67
CA VAL A 118 5.32 -4.65 12.34
C VAL A 118 5.71 -3.54 11.36
N TYR A 119 6.66 -3.85 10.49
CA TYR A 119 7.07 -2.95 9.42
C TYR A 119 5.91 -2.67 8.47
N GLY A 120 5.64 -1.40 8.18
CA GLY A 120 4.51 -1.00 7.33
C GLY A 120 4.48 -1.67 5.95
N GLY A 121 5.64 -1.91 5.36
CA GLY A 121 5.75 -2.67 4.11
C GLY A 121 5.24 -4.11 4.22
N HIS A 122 5.24 -4.73 5.39
CA HIS A 122 4.65 -6.05 5.62
C HIS A 122 3.12 -5.99 5.51
N THR A 123 2.50 -4.99 6.14
CA THR A 123 1.05 -4.74 6.02
C THR A 123 0.65 -4.53 4.57
N ILE A 124 1.41 -3.72 3.82
CA ILE A 124 1.18 -3.46 2.39
C ILE A 124 1.33 -4.76 1.58
N ALA A 125 2.33 -5.59 1.87
CA ALA A 125 2.56 -6.85 1.16
C ALA A 125 1.39 -7.83 1.35
N ILE A 126 0.85 -7.95 2.57
CA ILE A 126 -0.34 -8.75 2.85
C ILE A 126 -1.56 -8.16 2.11
N ALA A 127 -1.76 -6.85 2.18
CA ALA A 127 -2.82 -6.16 1.45
C ALA A 127 -2.72 -6.39 -0.07
N SER A 128 -1.50 -6.35 -0.64
CA SER A 128 -1.26 -6.60 -2.06
C SER A 128 -1.61 -8.04 -2.47
N LYS A 129 -1.27 -9.02 -1.63
CA LYS A 129 -1.70 -10.42 -1.83
C LYS A 129 -3.22 -10.51 -1.84
N GLN A 130 -3.89 -9.93 -0.83
CA GLN A 130 -5.34 -9.95 -0.71
C GLN A 130 -6.03 -9.19 -1.85
N LEU A 131 -5.44 -8.08 -2.30
CA LEU A 131 -5.90 -7.35 -3.49
C LEU A 131 -5.86 -8.24 -4.73
N ALA A 132 -4.76 -8.97 -4.96
CA ALA A 132 -4.64 -9.90 -6.08
C ALA A 132 -5.61 -11.10 -5.98
N MET A 133 -6.03 -11.48 -4.77
CA MET A 133 -7.07 -12.51 -4.57
C MET A 133 -8.47 -11.96 -4.88
N GLY A 134 -8.77 -10.72 -4.47
CA GLY A 134 -10.06 -10.07 -4.73
C GLY A 134 -10.23 -9.62 -6.18
N LEU A 135 -9.13 -9.28 -6.86
CA LEU A 135 -9.07 -8.86 -8.25
C LEU A 135 -7.95 -9.62 -8.99
N PRO A 136 -8.19 -10.90 -9.36
CA PRO A 136 -7.12 -11.77 -9.86
C PRO A 136 -6.58 -11.40 -11.24
N HIS A 137 -7.22 -10.45 -11.94
CA HIS A 137 -6.82 -10.02 -13.27
C HIS A 137 -6.10 -8.66 -13.30
N ILE A 138 -5.60 -8.18 -12.16
CA ILE A 138 -4.74 -7.00 -12.15
C ILE A 138 -3.46 -7.32 -12.92
N LEU A 139 -3.20 -6.54 -13.97
CA LEU A 139 -2.01 -6.66 -14.80
C LEU A 139 -0.85 -5.82 -14.27
N GLN A 140 -1.18 -4.64 -13.76
CA GLN A 140 -0.20 -3.67 -13.28
C GLN A 140 -0.83 -2.70 -12.28
N ILE A 141 -0.08 -2.31 -11.27
CA ILE A 141 -0.37 -1.12 -10.46
C ILE A 141 0.26 0.07 -11.19
N LEU A 142 -0.58 1.05 -11.56
CA LEU A 142 -0.13 2.22 -12.31
C LEU A 142 0.35 3.34 -11.39
N ALA A 143 -0.37 3.56 -10.28
CA ALA A 143 -0.07 4.64 -9.34
C ALA A 143 -0.62 4.36 -7.95
N TRP A 144 -0.01 4.98 -6.95
CA TRP A 144 -0.55 5.13 -5.61
C TRP A 144 -0.88 6.61 -5.39
N TYR A 145 -2.13 6.90 -5.09
CA TYR A 145 -2.55 8.25 -4.71
C TYR A 145 -2.23 8.52 -3.24
N ARG A 146 -2.38 7.47 -2.42
CA ARG A 146 -2.24 7.56 -0.97
C ARG A 146 -1.98 6.18 -0.38
N CYS A 147 -1.15 6.11 0.66
CA CYS A 147 -0.90 4.87 1.40
C CYS A 147 -0.56 5.22 2.86
N ASP A 148 -1.56 5.30 3.71
CA ASP A 148 -1.43 5.76 5.09
C ASP A 148 -1.58 4.61 6.09
N HIS A 149 -0.59 4.44 6.94
CA HIS A 149 -0.69 3.60 8.12
C HIS A 149 -1.47 4.36 9.20
N VAL A 150 -2.73 3.98 9.40
CA VAL A 150 -3.66 4.65 10.32
C VAL A 150 -3.76 3.99 11.70
N GLY A 151 -3.09 2.85 11.87
CA GLY A 151 -2.99 2.14 13.13
C GLY A 151 -1.78 1.20 13.19
N PRO A 152 -1.34 0.84 14.40
CA PRO A 152 -0.24 -0.09 14.58
C PRO A 152 -0.65 -1.53 14.23
N VAL A 153 0.33 -2.33 13.80
CA VAL A 153 0.19 -3.77 13.59
C VAL A 153 1.26 -4.49 14.40
N PHE A 154 0.90 -5.64 14.98
CA PHE A 154 1.79 -6.45 15.79
C PHE A 154 1.87 -7.87 15.23
N GLU A 155 2.96 -8.56 15.56
CA GLU A 155 3.09 -9.99 15.24
C GLU A 155 1.93 -10.79 15.84
N GLY A 156 1.34 -11.68 15.06
CA GLY A 156 0.16 -12.44 15.48
C GLY A 156 -1.18 -11.76 15.21
N ASP A 157 -1.21 -10.47 14.83
CA ASP A 157 -2.45 -9.85 14.35
C ASP A 157 -2.94 -10.56 13.07
N VAL A 158 -4.26 -10.62 12.92
CA VAL A 158 -4.88 -11.17 11.70
C VAL A 158 -5.40 -10.02 10.84
N LEU A 159 -4.86 -9.91 9.64
CA LEU A 159 -5.21 -8.84 8.70
C LEU A 159 -6.21 -9.32 7.66
N SER A 160 -7.22 -8.49 7.40
CA SER A 160 -8.19 -8.66 6.31
C SER A 160 -8.36 -7.36 5.54
N SER A 161 -8.62 -7.47 4.24
CA SER A 161 -8.80 -6.31 3.34
C SER A 161 -10.21 -6.21 2.80
N GLN A 162 -10.67 -4.96 2.66
CA GLN A 162 -11.86 -4.59 1.91
C GLN A 162 -11.42 -3.73 0.72
N ILE A 163 -11.91 -4.04 -0.49
CA ILE A 163 -11.56 -3.35 -1.72
C ILE A 163 -12.81 -2.65 -2.24
N THR A 164 -12.75 -1.33 -2.43
CA THR A 164 -13.84 -0.56 -3.04
C THR A 164 -13.39 -0.02 -4.39
N ILE A 165 -14.17 -0.30 -5.42
CA ILE A 165 -14.00 0.28 -6.76
C ILE A 165 -14.50 1.73 -6.70
N LYS A 166 -13.62 2.71 -6.86
CA LYS A 166 -13.98 4.12 -6.83
C LYS A 166 -14.41 4.62 -8.20
N GLU A 167 -13.67 4.22 -9.22
CA GLU A 167 -13.87 4.66 -10.59
C GLU A 167 -13.33 3.60 -11.56
N THR A 168 -13.93 3.51 -12.73
CA THR A 168 -13.41 2.71 -13.83
C THR A 168 -13.44 3.50 -15.12
N GLN A 169 -12.36 3.41 -15.91
CA GLN A 169 -12.23 4.09 -17.20
C GLN A 169 -11.72 3.12 -18.25
N LYS A 170 -12.41 3.03 -19.38
CA LYS A 170 -11.91 2.30 -20.55
C LYS A 170 -10.82 3.09 -21.24
N VAL A 171 -9.68 2.46 -21.48
CA VAL A 171 -8.52 3.04 -22.16
C VAL A 171 -8.03 2.02 -23.18
N GLN A 172 -8.25 2.29 -24.46
CA GLN A 172 -7.94 1.35 -25.54
C GLN A 172 -8.62 -0.02 -25.28
N ASP A 173 -7.86 -1.12 -25.25
CA ASP A 173 -8.33 -2.47 -24.98
C ASP A 173 -8.23 -2.86 -23.49
N ALA A 174 -8.02 -1.89 -22.62
CA ALA A 174 -7.85 -2.09 -21.17
C ALA A 174 -8.89 -1.32 -20.34
N THR A 175 -8.91 -1.58 -19.05
CA THR A 175 -9.64 -0.81 -18.05
C THR A 175 -8.67 -0.31 -16.99
N VAL A 176 -8.68 0.98 -16.72
CA VAL A 176 -8.05 1.56 -15.53
C VAL A 176 -9.11 1.64 -14.44
N ALA A 177 -8.81 1.07 -13.27
CA ALA A 177 -9.66 1.16 -12.10
C ALA A 177 -8.95 1.89 -10.97
N LYS A 178 -9.62 2.89 -10.38
CA LYS A 178 -9.19 3.54 -9.13
C LYS A 178 -9.82 2.80 -7.96
N LEU A 179 -9.00 2.37 -7.02
CA LEU A 179 -9.38 1.52 -5.91
C LEU A 179 -9.09 2.18 -4.57
N ALA A 180 -9.91 1.89 -3.57
CA ALA A 180 -9.56 2.06 -2.17
C ALA A 180 -9.44 0.67 -1.52
N VAL A 181 -8.32 0.41 -0.88
CA VAL A 181 -8.06 -0.81 -0.11
C VAL A 181 -7.91 -0.41 1.35
N GLU A 182 -8.81 -0.92 2.18
CA GLU A 182 -8.80 -0.72 3.62
C GLU A 182 -8.40 -2.02 4.30
N VAL A 183 -7.42 -1.97 5.20
CA VAL A 183 -6.96 -3.14 5.94
C VAL A 183 -7.34 -3.01 7.39
N PHE A 184 -7.92 -4.07 7.92
CA PHE A 184 -8.34 -4.19 9.30
C PHE A 184 -7.51 -5.25 10.03
N ALA A 185 -7.09 -4.96 11.24
CA ALA A 185 -6.39 -5.87 12.11
C ALA A 185 -7.31 -6.33 13.23
N LYS A 186 -7.50 -7.65 13.32
CA LYS A 186 -7.98 -8.33 14.52
C LYS A 186 -6.76 -8.63 15.37
N ARG A 187 -6.79 -8.18 16.63
CA ARG A 187 -5.63 -8.23 17.50
C ARG A 187 -5.21 -9.66 17.88
N GLY A 188 -3.92 -9.92 17.74
CA GLY A 188 -3.28 -11.14 18.16
C GLY A 188 -2.73 -11.05 19.60
N PRO A 189 -2.17 -12.16 20.12
CA PRO A 189 -1.69 -12.22 21.51
C PRO A 189 -0.48 -11.33 21.79
N GLU A 190 0.27 -10.93 20.77
CA GLU A 190 1.43 -10.04 20.90
C GLU A 190 1.06 -8.55 20.91
N ALA A 191 -0.18 -8.20 20.56
CA ALA A 191 -0.67 -6.81 20.64
C ALA A 191 -0.81 -6.37 22.12
N PRO A 192 -0.71 -5.05 22.42
CA PRO A 192 -1.13 -4.54 23.72
C PRO A 192 -2.60 -4.91 24.02
N SER A 193 -2.87 -5.35 25.25
CA SER A 193 -4.18 -5.90 25.64
C SER A 193 -5.33 -4.89 25.66
N ASP A 194 -5.00 -3.62 25.70
CA ASP A 194 -5.95 -2.48 25.69
C ASP A 194 -6.21 -1.93 24.27
N LEU A 195 -5.54 -2.47 23.26
CA LEU A 195 -5.67 -2.00 21.91
C LEU A 195 -6.82 -2.73 21.19
N PRO A 196 -7.85 -2.02 20.71
CA PRO A 196 -8.98 -2.64 20.02
C PRO A 196 -8.62 -3.09 18.60
N ASP A 197 -9.45 -3.99 18.04
CA ASP A 197 -9.48 -4.24 16.61
C ASP A 197 -9.71 -2.93 15.87
N ALA A 198 -8.99 -2.68 14.79
CA ALA A 198 -9.04 -1.40 14.10
C ALA A 198 -8.62 -1.48 12.64
N LYS A 199 -9.00 -0.46 11.88
CA LYS A 199 -8.39 -0.19 10.58
C LYS A 199 -6.94 0.24 10.78
N VAL A 200 -6.02 -0.32 9.99
CA VAL A 200 -4.58 -0.10 10.11
C VAL A 200 -3.92 0.45 8.86
N LEU A 201 -4.59 0.34 7.70
CA LEU A 201 -4.10 0.88 6.44
C LEU A 201 -5.24 1.46 5.62
N ASP A 202 -5.00 2.66 5.06
CA ASP A 202 -5.76 3.26 3.96
C ASP A 202 -4.87 3.36 2.73
N TRP A 203 -5.20 2.62 1.67
CA TRP A 203 -4.42 2.60 0.44
C TRP A 203 -5.31 2.90 -0.77
N SER A 204 -5.02 3.99 -1.47
CA SER A 204 -5.71 4.41 -2.68
C SER A 204 -4.77 4.31 -3.87
N LEU A 205 -5.17 3.57 -4.90
CA LEU A 205 -4.31 3.24 -6.03
C LEU A 205 -5.09 3.12 -7.33
N ALA A 206 -4.36 3.21 -8.45
CA ALA A 206 -4.87 2.87 -9.77
C ALA A 206 -4.24 1.57 -10.28
N VAL A 207 -5.06 0.71 -10.88
CA VAL A 207 -4.64 -0.55 -11.49
C VAL A 207 -5.10 -0.66 -12.93
N LEU A 208 -4.34 -1.43 -13.72
CA LEU A 208 -4.68 -1.82 -15.07
C LEU A 208 -5.29 -3.22 -15.07
N LEU A 209 -6.43 -3.35 -15.74
CA LEU A 209 -7.16 -4.60 -15.95
C LEU A 209 -7.33 -4.85 -17.46
N PRO A 210 -7.44 -6.11 -17.91
CA PRO A 210 -7.62 -6.46 -19.31
C PRO A 210 -8.98 -6.09 -19.88
#